data_3c93cde6f8daffaec02503d4571de33e
#
_entry.id   3c93cde6f8daffaec02503d4571de33e
#
_cell.length_a   1.000
_cell.length_b   1.000
_cell.length_c   1.000
_cell.angle_alpha   90.00
_cell.angle_beta   90.00
_cell.angle_gamma   90.00
#
_symmetry.space_group_name_H-M   'P 1'
#
loop_
_entity.id
_entity.type
_entity.pdbx_description
1 polymer ?
#
loop_
_entity_poly.entity_id
_entity_poly.type
_entity_poly.pdbx_seq_one_letter_code
_entity_poly.pdbx_strand_id
1 'polypeptide(L)'
;LAIGLGITTRDDLWMSRFGRGQAANRAQFRAELAEMVTALEHFPCIAAWVPFNEGWGQFESRQVAEWLKRRDPTRLVDAASGWFDRGAGDFQSRHIYAIKLRRGRPDQRAFALTEFGGYSLKIPGHVWDENQRFGYKFFETAEALTEAYVKLLDEQLIPLISQGLTVAIYTQTTDVEIEINGYLTYDRQIEKMEAAVLRAAHERVYAAFAAAILAQTGRGGAG
;
A
#
# COMPACT_ATOMS: atom_id res chain seq x y z
N LEU A 1 2.10 3.07 10.49
CA LEU A 1 0.82 3.30 9.87
C LEU A 1 0.93 4.43 8.84
N ALA A 2 0.42 4.23 7.64
CA ALA A 2 0.23 5.27 6.64
C ALA A 2 -1.26 5.62 6.57
N ILE A 3 -1.58 6.89 6.42
CA ILE A 3 -2.96 7.37 6.33
C ILE A 3 -3.11 8.18 5.04
N GLY A 4 -4.12 7.83 4.27
CA GLY A 4 -4.46 8.49 3.02
C GLY A 4 -5.94 8.83 2.93
N LEU A 5 -6.22 9.89 2.20
CA LEU A 5 -7.58 10.28 1.81
C LEU A 5 -7.85 9.74 0.40
N GLY A 6 -8.42 8.55 0.33
CA GLY A 6 -8.78 7.90 -0.93
C GLY A 6 -10.24 8.03 -1.32
N ILE A 7 -10.97 9.01 -0.80
CA ILE A 7 -12.40 9.13 -1.04
C ILE A 7 -12.65 9.87 -2.36
N THR A 8 -13.22 9.16 -3.31
CA THR A 8 -13.72 9.73 -4.54
C THR A 8 -15.22 9.51 -4.63
N THR A 9 -15.96 10.56 -4.99
CA THR A 9 -17.35 10.40 -5.40
C THR A 9 -17.39 9.81 -6.81
N ARG A 10 -18.54 9.25 -7.20
CA ARG A 10 -18.72 8.66 -8.54
C ARG A 10 -18.42 9.65 -9.67
N ASP A 11 -18.65 10.94 -9.44
CA ASP A 11 -18.36 12.01 -10.40
C ASP A 11 -16.85 12.30 -10.49
N ASP A 12 -16.10 12.10 -9.40
CA ASP A 12 -14.65 12.19 -9.39
C ASP A 12 -13.97 11.02 -10.12
N LEU A 13 -14.65 9.88 -10.29
CA LEU A 13 -14.13 8.70 -10.98
C LEU A 13 -13.75 9.00 -12.44
N TRP A 14 -14.53 9.78 -13.14
CA TRP A 14 -14.24 10.24 -14.50
C TRP A 14 -13.16 11.31 -14.52
N MET A 15 -13.17 12.21 -13.54
CA MET A 15 -12.22 13.30 -13.42
C MET A 15 -10.90 12.85 -12.77
N SER A 16 -10.88 11.70 -12.08
CA SER A 16 -9.73 11.21 -11.35
C SER A 16 -8.53 10.87 -12.25
N ARG A 17 -8.78 10.43 -13.45
CA ARG A 17 -7.72 10.26 -14.46
C ARG A 17 -6.99 11.58 -14.75
N PHE A 18 -7.64 12.71 -14.53
CA PHE A 18 -7.22 14.05 -14.87
C PHE A 18 -7.14 14.99 -13.66
N GLY A 19 -7.42 14.48 -12.44
CA GLY A 19 -7.42 15.24 -11.20
C GLY A 19 -8.73 16.00 -10.94
N ARG A 20 -8.75 16.74 -9.84
CA ARG A 20 -9.90 17.56 -9.45
C ARG A 20 -9.97 18.83 -10.30
N GLY A 21 -10.88 18.87 -11.26
CA GLY A 21 -11.01 19.99 -12.20
C GLY A 21 -11.54 21.27 -11.56
N GLN A 22 -12.42 21.18 -10.56
CA GLN A 22 -13.05 22.34 -9.93
C GLN A 22 -12.24 22.91 -8.77
N ALA A 23 -12.06 24.23 -8.75
CA ALA A 23 -11.32 24.92 -7.71
C ALA A 23 -11.94 24.73 -6.30
N ALA A 24 -13.28 24.72 -6.21
CA ALA A 24 -13.99 24.46 -4.95
C ALA A 24 -13.65 23.07 -4.37
N ASN A 25 -13.65 22.02 -5.20
CA ASN A 25 -13.33 20.67 -4.76
C ASN A 25 -11.86 20.55 -4.29
N ARG A 26 -10.94 21.27 -4.96
CA ARG A 26 -9.53 21.32 -4.53
C ARG A 26 -9.36 22.06 -3.21
N ALA A 27 -10.09 23.15 -3.01
CA ALA A 27 -10.07 23.89 -1.75
C ALA A 27 -10.64 23.04 -0.60
N GLN A 28 -11.76 22.36 -0.82
CA GLN A 28 -12.35 21.45 0.15
C GLN A 28 -11.40 20.31 0.52
N PHE A 29 -10.80 19.64 -0.46
CA PHE A 29 -9.81 18.59 -0.23
C PHE A 29 -8.66 19.08 0.66
N ARG A 30 -8.13 20.29 0.37
CA ARG A 30 -7.02 20.83 1.18
C ARG A 30 -7.44 21.14 2.62
N ALA A 31 -8.66 21.62 2.82
CA ALA A 31 -9.20 21.87 4.15
C ALA A 31 -9.33 20.56 4.94
N GLU A 32 -9.94 19.55 4.35
CA GLU A 32 -10.10 18.21 4.98
C GLU A 32 -8.76 17.53 5.24
N LEU A 33 -7.81 17.64 4.32
CA LEU A 33 -6.44 17.12 4.53
C LEU A 33 -5.76 17.81 5.72
N ALA A 34 -5.90 19.13 5.84
CA ALA A 34 -5.35 19.88 6.95
C ALA A 34 -5.97 19.48 8.30
N GLU A 35 -7.30 19.31 8.33
CA GLU A 35 -8.04 18.85 9.52
C GLU A 35 -7.63 17.43 9.90
N MET A 36 -7.52 16.51 8.94
CA MET A 36 -7.06 15.14 9.17
C MET A 36 -5.65 15.11 9.78
N VAL A 37 -4.71 15.86 9.21
CA VAL A 37 -3.34 15.93 9.74
C VAL A 37 -3.36 16.49 11.17
N THR A 38 -4.09 17.59 11.41
CA THR A 38 -4.22 18.20 12.75
C THR A 38 -4.79 17.23 13.77
N ALA A 39 -5.82 16.47 13.38
CA ALA A 39 -6.47 15.50 14.27
C ALA A 39 -5.60 14.28 14.58
N LEU A 40 -4.67 13.92 13.71
CA LEU A 40 -3.95 12.65 13.77
C LEU A 40 -2.44 12.78 13.99
N GLU A 41 -1.84 13.95 13.84
CA GLU A 41 -0.38 14.16 13.94
C GLU A 41 0.21 13.81 15.29
N HIS A 42 -0.60 13.78 16.37
CA HIS A 42 -0.15 13.40 17.70
C HIS A 42 -0.01 11.88 17.93
N PHE A 43 -0.47 11.03 16.97
CA PHE A 43 -0.31 9.59 17.07
C PHE A 43 1.07 9.14 16.57
N PRO A 44 1.95 8.62 17.44
CA PRO A 44 3.32 8.27 17.04
C PRO A 44 3.40 7.04 16.10
N CYS A 45 2.33 6.27 15.99
CA CYS A 45 2.25 5.11 15.08
C CYS A 45 2.10 5.49 13.60
N ILE A 46 1.79 6.76 13.29
CA ILE A 46 1.72 7.24 11.90
C ILE A 46 3.15 7.47 11.41
N ALA A 47 3.54 6.75 10.36
CA ALA A 47 4.87 6.85 9.76
C ALA A 47 4.90 7.72 8.50
N ALA A 48 3.79 7.78 7.77
CA ALA A 48 3.70 8.53 6.51
C ALA A 48 2.29 9.07 6.26
N TRP A 49 2.23 10.17 5.52
CA TRP A 49 1.00 10.75 4.97
C TRP A 49 0.87 10.37 3.49
N VAL A 50 -0.33 9.97 3.09
CA VAL A 50 -0.65 9.55 1.71
C VAL A 50 -1.86 10.36 1.22
N PRO A 51 -1.66 11.51 0.55
CA PRO A 51 -2.77 12.37 0.15
C PRO A 51 -3.57 11.84 -1.03
N PHE A 52 -2.95 11.07 -1.93
CA PHE A 52 -3.61 10.53 -3.12
C PHE A 52 -3.34 9.03 -3.27
N ASN A 53 -4.37 8.30 -3.67
CA ASN A 53 -4.31 6.88 -3.97
C ASN A 53 -4.71 6.62 -5.43
N GLU A 54 -3.87 5.91 -6.19
CA GLU A 54 -4.13 5.39 -7.54
C GLU A 54 -4.61 6.44 -8.57
N GLY A 55 -4.28 7.71 -8.34
CA GLY A 55 -4.69 8.82 -9.20
C GLY A 55 -6.09 9.35 -8.95
N TRP A 56 -6.86 8.73 -8.05
CA TRP A 56 -8.22 9.16 -7.75
C TRP A 56 -8.25 10.58 -7.15
N GLY A 57 -8.89 11.51 -7.88
CA GLY A 57 -8.97 12.91 -7.47
C GLY A 57 -7.64 13.65 -7.37
N GLN A 58 -6.56 13.10 -7.92
CA GLN A 58 -5.21 13.64 -7.83
C GLN A 58 -5.07 14.97 -8.55
N PHE A 59 -4.48 15.94 -7.86
CA PHE A 59 -4.16 17.27 -8.42
C PHE A 59 -2.93 17.85 -7.73
N GLU A 60 -2.15 18.62 -8.43
CA GLU A 60 -1.01 19.40 -7.88
C GLU A 60 -0.17 18.58 -6.85
N SER A 61 0.11 17.31 -7.13
CA SER A 61 0.68 16.34 -6.19
C SER A 61 1.97 16.82 -5.54
N ARG A 62 2.83 17.52 -6.29
CA ARG A 62 4.06 18.08 -5.75
C ARG A 62 3.78 19.14 -4.68
N GLN A 63 2.89 20.10 -4.97
CA GLN A 63 2.55 21.18 -4.04
C GLN A 63 1.88 20.65 -2.78
N VAL A 64 1.01 19.63 -2.92
CA VAL A 64 0.35 18.97 -1.77
C VAL A 64 1.38 18.21 -0.94
N ALA A 65 2.30 17.46 -1.55
CA ALA A 65 3.35 16.76 -0.83
C ALA A 65 4.30 17.71 -0.10
N GLU A 66 4.72 18.80 -0.76
CA GLU A 66 5.56 19.84 -0.15
C GLU A 66 4.84 20.55 1.01
N TRP A 67 3.54 20.77 0.89
CA TRP A 67 2.74 21.33 1.98
C TRP A 67 2.73 20.38 3.18
N LEU A 68 2.50 19.08 2.97
CA LEU A 68 2.55 18.06 4.03
C LEU A 68 3.92 18.02 4.72
N LYS A 69 5.01 18.04 3.95
CA LYS A 69 6.38 18.06 4.51
C LYS A 69 6.67 19.29 5.35
N ARG A 70 6.10 20.46 5.01
CA ARG A 70 6.22 21.68 5.83
C ARG A 70 5.33 21.63 7.07
N ARG A 71 4.11 21.06 6.93
CA ARG A 71 3.14 20.96 8.02
C ARG A 71 3.57 19.94 9.08
N ASP A 72 4.11 18.81 8.64
CA ASP A 72 4.62 17.76 9.51
C ASP A 72 5.97 17.24 8.97
N PRO A 73 7.08 17.87 9.34
CA PRO A 73 8.42 17.49 8.87
C PRO A 73 8.92 16.18 9.50
N THR A 74 8.22 15.64 10.49
CA THR A 74 8.62 14.42 11.23
C THR A 74 8.23 13.14 10.52
N ARG A 75 7.33 13.21 9.53
CA ARG A 75 6.79 12.06 8.82
C ARG A 75 7.14 12.07 7.34
N LEU A 76 7.13 10.88 6.76
CA LEU A 76 7.33 10.70 5.32
C LEU A 76 6.05 11.03 4.55
N VAL A 77 6.17 11.30 3.26
CA VAL A 77 5.04 11.57 2.36
C VAL A 77 5.13 10.67 1.14
N ASP A 78 4.08 9.87 0.91
CA ASP A 78 3.82 9.21 -0.35
C ASP A 78 2.85 10.08 -1.17
N ALA A 79 3.37 10.83 -2.11
CA ALA A 79 2.61 11.87 -2.80
C ALA A 79 1.42 11.32 -3.61
N ALA A 80 1.59 10.11 -4.15
CA ALA A 80 0.57 9.40 -4.90
C ALA A 80 0.86 7.90 -4.81
N SER A 81 0.14 7.21 -3.94
CA SER A 81 0.31 5.77 -3.75
C SER A 81 -0.12 5.00 -5.00
N GLY A 82 0.73 4.10 -5.47
CA GLY A 82 0.46 3.17 -6.55
C GLY A 82 0.71 3.70 -7.95
N TRP A 83 -0.28 4.31 -8.55
CA TRP A 83 -0.25 4.72 -9.95
C TRP A 83 -0.12 6.25 -10.10
N PHE A 84 0.15 6.71 -11.32
CA PHE A 84 0.25 8.13 -11.67
C PHE A 84 1.26 8.93 -10.85
N ASP A 85 2.41 8.31 -10.57
CA ASP A 85 3.53 8.99 -9.92
C ASP A 85 3.93 10.27 -10.67
N ARG A 86 4.07 11.37 -9.92
CA ARG A 86 4.46 12.70 -10.41
C ARG A 86 5.84 13.12 -9.93
N GLY A 87 6.66 12.18 -9.45
CA GLY A 87 8.02 12.46 -9.02
C GLY A 87 8.10 13.34 -7.78
N ALA A 88 7.17 13.21 -6.84
CA ALA A 88 7.10 13.96 -5.60
C ALA A 88 7.03 13.04 -4.38
N GLY A 89 7.25 13.60 -3.18
CA GLY A 89 7.27 12.84 -1.92
C GLY A 89 8.55 12.05 -1.71
N ASP A 90 8.55 11.21 -0.70
CA ASP A 90 9.70 10.41 -0.27
C ASP A 90 9.73 9.02 -0.91
N PHE A 91 8.61 8.56 -1.48
CA PHE A 91 8.46 7.23 -2.04
C PHE A 91 8.25 7.24 -3.55
N GLN A 92 8.85 6.25 -4.21
CA GLN A 92 8.42 5.75 -5.51
C GLN A 92 7.56 4.53 -5.24
N SER A 93 6.25 4.76 -5.04
CA SER A 93 5.31 3.71 -4.69
C SER A 93 4.69 3.03 -5.90
N ARG A 94 4.29 1.77 -5.72
CA ARG A 94 3.62 0.97 -6.73
C ARG A 94 2.57 0.07 -6.11
N HIS A 95 1.45 -0.12 -6.85
CA HIS A 95 0.47 -1.16 -6.60
C HIS A 95 0.62 -2.24 -7.66
N ILE A 96 0.80 -3.50 -7.24
CA ILE A 96 0.99 -4.62 -8.15
C ILE A 96 0.15 -5.82 -7.67
N TYR A 97 -0.87 -6.14 -8.44
CA TYR A 97 -1.79 -7.24 -8.16
C TYR A 97 -1.71 -8.30 -9.26
N ALA A 98 -1.85 -9.58 -8.91
CA ALA A 98 -2.01 -10.72 -9.81
C ALA A 98 -0.94 -10.91 -10.90
N ILE A 99 0.04 -10.03 -10.99
CA ILE A 99 1.16 -10.11 -11.93
C ILE A 99 2.49 -10.15 -11.17
N LYS A 100 3.59 -10.42 -11.88
CA LYS A 100 4.92 -10.50 -11.29
C LYS A 100 5.32 -9.16 -10.65
N LEU A 101 5.76 -9.20 -9.39
CA LEU A 101 6.31 -8.05 -8.69
C LEU A 101 7.58 -7.56 -9.37
N ARG A 102 7.71 -6.26 -9.54
CA ARG A 102 8.87 -5.65 -10.20
C ARG A 102 9.12 -4.22 -9.73
N ARG A 103 10.37 -3.85 -9.64
CA ARG A 103 10.78 -2.45 -9.45
C ARG A 103 10.43 -1.61 -10.69
N GLY A 104 10.03 -0.35 -10.47
CA GLY A 104 9.96 0.66 -11.50
C GLY A 104 11.35 1.16 -11.94
N ARG A 105 11.39 2.16 -12.83
CA ARG A 105 12.64 2.85 -13.16
C ARG A 105 13.16 3.54 -11.89
N PRO A 106 14.39 3.25 -11.44
CA PRO A 106 14.92 3.83 -10.20
C PRO A 106 15.03 5.35 -10.28
N ASP A 107 14.71 6.02 -9.17
CA ASP A 107 15.04 7.40 -8.90
C ASP A 107 15.66 7.52 -7.48
N GLN A 108 15.73 8.72 -6.92
CA GLN A 108 16.36 8.95 -5.61
C GLN A 108 15.42 8.66 -4.42
N ARG A 109 14.15 8.39 -4.69
CA ARG A 109 13.16 8.08 -3.65
C ARG A 109 13.22 6.62 -3.24
N ALA A 110 12.71 6.32 -2.04
CA ALA A 110 12.60 4.96 -1.55
C ALA A 110 11.59 4.16 -2.39
N PHE A 111 12.00 2.99 -2.89
CA PHE A 111 11.08 2.11 -3.60
C PHE A 111 10.14 1.41 -2.63
N ALA A 112 8.83 1.53 -2.87
CA ALA A 112 7.77 0.98 -2.04
C ALA A 112 6.74 0.20 -2.87
N LEU A 113 6.39 -0.99 -2.41
CA LEU A 113 5.15 -1.67 -2.80
C LEU A 113 4.10 -1.32 -1.75
N THR A 114 3.39 -0.23 -1.97
CA THR A 114 2.39 0.28 -1.02
C THR A 114 1.09 -0.51 -1.06
N GLU A 115 0.90 -1.31 -2.11
CA GLU A 115 -0.07 -2.39 -2.15
C GLU A 115 0.43 -3.51 -3.09
N PHE A 116 0.34 -4.77 -2.63
CA PHE A 116 0.67 -5.91 -3.48
C PHE A 116 -0.11 -7.16 -3.10
N GLY A 117 -0.18 -8.12 -4.04
CA GLY A 117 -0.79 -9.42 -3.83
C GLY A 117 -2.27 -9.46 -4.20
N GLY A 118 -3.16 -9.08 -3.29
CA GLY A 118 -4.60 -9.10 -3.54
C GLY A 118 -5.16 -10.50 -3.80
N TYR A 119 -4.61 -11.54 -3.16
CA TYR A 119 -5.02 -12.92 -3.35
C TYR A 119 -6.32 -13.21 -2.60
N SER A 120 -7.29 -13.77 -3.29
CA SER A 120 -8.69 -13.82 -2.89
C SER A 120 -9.17 -15.24 -2.65
N LEU A 121 -9.87 -15.44 -1.55
CA LEU A 121 -10.57 -16.70 -1.23
C LEU A 121 -11.94 -16.36 -0.66
N LYS A 122 -13.00 -16.91 -1.25
CA LYS A 122 -14.35 -16.81 -0.71
C LYS A 122 -14.53 -17.85 0.40
N ILE A 123 -14.99 -17.42 1.56
CA ILE A 123 -15.41 -18.31 2.66
C ILE A 123 -16.93 -18.19 2.79
N PRO A 124 -17.71 -19.19 2.34
CA PRO A 124 -19.17 -19.15 2.42
C PRO A 124 -19.65 -18.93 3.86
N GLY A 125 -20.65 -18.08 4.05
CA GLY A 125 -21.16 -17.70 5.37
C GLY A 125 -20.35 -16.61 6.09
N HIS A 126 -19.17 -16.24 5.56
CA HIS A 126 -18.27 -15.22 6.11
C HIS A 126 -17.88 -14.17 5.06
N VAL A 127 -18.78 -13.86 4.13
CA VAL A 127 -18.65 -12.81 3.12
C VAL A 127 -19.73 -11.77 3.29
N TRP A 128 -19.44 -10.55 2.89
CA TRP A 128 -20.41 -9.44 2.94
C TRP A 128 -21.64 -9.69 2.06
N ASP A 129 -21.43 -10.24 0.86
CA ASP A 129 -22.48 -10.61 -0.10
C ASP A 129 -22.17 -11.98 -0.71
N GLU A 130 -23.09 -12.92 -0.60
CA GLU A 130 -22.91 -14.27 -1.16
C GLU A 130 -22.95 -14.29 -2.70
N ASN A 131 -23.55 -13.30 -3.33
CA ASN A 131 -23.74 -13.25 -4.78
C ASN A 131 -22.71 -12.38 -5.52
N GLN A 132 -21.94 -11.57 -4.78
CA GLN A 132 -20.97 -10.65 -5.36
C GLN A 132 -19.59 -10.86 -4.75
N ARG A 133 -18.57 -10.74 -5.55
CA ARG A 133 -17.18 -10.76 -5.09
C ARG A 133 -16.30 -9.92 -5.99
N PHE A 134 -15.32 -9.27 -5.40
CA PHE A 134 -14.23 -8.62 -6.09
C PHE A 134 -12.89 -9.15 -5.58
N GLY A 135 -11.88 -9.15 -6.46
CA GLY A 135 -10.51 -9.54 -6.14
C GLY A 135 -9.68 -9.67 -7.41
N TYR A 136 -8.37 -9.89 -7.24
CA TYR A 136 -7.42 -9.89 -8.36
C TYR A 136 -7.02 -11.30 -8.80
N LYS A 137 -6.78 -12.21 -7.85
CA LYS A 137 -6.44 -13.60 -8.12
C LYS A 137 -7.18 -14.50 -7.13
N PHE A 138 -7.98 -15.42 -7.65
CA PHE A 138 -8.86 -16.27 -6.85
C PHE A 138 -8.24 -17.65 -6.60
N PHE A 139 -8.46 -18.15 -5.39
CA PHE A 139 -8.12 -19.50 -4.96
C PHE A 139 -9.37 -20.21 -4.45
N GLU A 140 -9.33 -21.54 -4.48
CA GLU A 140 -10.49 -22.36 -4.08
C GLU A 140 -10.32 -22.94 -2.66
N THR A 141 -9.08 -22.99 -2.14
CA THR A 141 -8.80 -23.51 -0.79
C THR A 141 -7.81 -22.64 -0.02
N ALA A 142 -7.84 -22.74 1.30
CA ALA A 142 -6.94 -22.05 2.21
C ALA A 142 -5.48 -22.51 2.01
N GLU A 143 -5.28 -23.79 1.73
CA GLU A 143 -3.95 -24.38 1.48
C GLU A 143 -3.35 -23.79 0.21
N ALA A 144 -4.09 -23.78 -0.90
CA ALA A 144 -3.62 -23.21 -2.17
C ALA A 144 -3.35 -21.71 -2.06
N LEU A 145 -4.18 -20.97 -1.31
CA LEU A 145 -3.95 -19.55 -1.02
C LEU A 145 -2.67 -19.36 -0.20
N THR A 146 -2.49 -20.14 0.87
CA THR A 146 -1.32 -20.07 1.75
C THR A 146 -0.03 -20.36 0.98
N GLU A 147 -0.01 -21.44 0.20
CA GLU A 147 1.14 -21.81 -0.64
C GLU A 147 1.50 -20.70 -1.65
N ALA A 148 0.49 -20.18 -2.34
CA ALA A 148 0.69 -19.11 -3.32
C ALA A 148 1.20 -17.82 -2.67
N TYR A 149 0.74 -17.50 -1.45
CA TYR A 149 1.21 -16.34 -0.70
C TYR A 149 2.69 -16.51 -0.28
N VAL A 150 3.06 -17.67 0.27
CA VAL A 150 4.46 -17.97 0.63
C VAL A 150 5.36 -17.84 -0.60
N LYS A 151 4.95 -18.43 -1.72
CA LYS A 151 5.67 -18.33 -2.99
C LYS A 151 5.80 -16.90 -3.49
N LEU A 152 4.78 -16.06 -3.32
CA LEU A 152 4.84 -14.64 -3.64
C LEU A 152 5.93 -13.93 -2.83
N LEU A 153 6.02 -14.21 -1.52
CA LEU A 153 7.04 -13.62 -0.67
C LEU A 153 8.45 -14.13 -1.01
N ASP A 154 8.63 -15.44 -1.07
CA ASP A 154 9.94 -16.04 -1.23
C ASP A 154 10.54 -15.82 -2.64
N GLU A 155 9.75 -15.99 -3.70
CA GLU A 155 10.24 -15.93 -5.08
C GLU A 155 10.17 -14.53 -5.71
N GLN A 156 9.34 -13.63 -5.17
CA GLN A 156 9.13 -12.33 -5.80
C GLN A 156 9.45 -11.15 -4.88
N LEU A 157 8.97 -11.14 -3.63
CA LEU A 157 9.20 -10.02 -2.72
C LEU A 157 10.63 -9.96 -2.22
N ILE A 158 11.15 -11.06 -1.66
CA ILE A 158 12.51 -11.12 -1.10
C ILE A 158 13.58 -10.70 -2.13
N PRO A 159 13.55 -11.15 -3.39
CA PRO A 159 14.50 -10.67 -4.39
C PRO A 159 14.46 -9.17 -4.67
N LEU A 160 13.31 -8.49 -4.44
CA LEU A 160 13.21 -7.05 -4.62
C LEU A 160 13.90 -6.25 -3.50
N ILE A 161 14.07 -6.84 -2.32
CA ILE A 161 14.77 -6.21 -1.19
C ILE A 161 16.20 -5.87 -1.59
N SER A 162 16.92 -6.79 -2.23
CA SER A 162 18.27 -6.54 -2.75
C SER A 162 18.31 -5.48 -3.86
N GLN A 163 17.17 -5.21 -4.50
CA GLN A 163 17.01 -4.18 -5.52
C GLN A 163 16.56 -2.82 -4.93
N GLY A 164 16.49 -2.69 -3.59
CA GLY A 164 16.18 -1.47 -2.89
C GLY A 164 14.70 -1.30 -2.51
N LEU A 165 13.93 -2.40 -2.44
CA LEU A 165 12.59 -2.36 -1.83
C LEU A 165 12.73 -2.02 -0.34
N THR A 166 12.00 -0.99 0.13
CA THR A 166 12.04 -0.50 1.51
C THR A 166 10.72 -0.66 2.24
N VAL A 167 9.62 -0.72 1.52
CA VAL A 167 8.27 -0.88 2.07
C VAL A 167 7.52 -1.93 1.27
N ALA A 168 6.81 -2.82 1.96
CA ALA A 168 5.92 -3.80 1.34
C ALA A 168 4.65 -3.94 2.18
N ILE A 169 3.50 -3.60 1.61
CA ILE A 169 2.19 -3.67 2.26
C ILE A 169 1.30 -4.61 1.47
N TYR A 170 0.94 -5.73 2.09
CA TYR A 170 0.02 -6.69 1.45
C TYR A 170 -1.42 -6.19 1.50
N THR A 171 -2.14 -6.36 0.42
CA THR A 171 -3.56 -6.06 0.30
C THR A 171 -4.37 -7.34 0.47
N GLN A 172 -5.04 -7.56 1.64
CA GLN A 172 -5.16 -6.63 2.77
C GLN A 172 -5.32 -7.38 4.10
N THR A 173 -5.56 -6.68 5.21
CA THR A 173 -5.69 -7.34 6.51
C THR A 173 -7.01 -8.10 6.65
N THR A 174 -8.12 -7.47 6.29
CA THR A 174 -9.48 -8.06 6.33
C THR A 174 -10.17 -7.83 5.01
N ASP A 175 -11.10 -8.73 4.64
CA ASP A 175 -12.04 -8.45 3.57
C ASP A 175 -12.82 -7.17 3.85
N VAL A 176 -13.14 -6.40 2.82
CA VAL A 176 -13.91 -5.16 2.89
C VAL A 176 -15.04 -5.22 1.88
N GLU A 177 -16.28 -5.23 2.38
CA GLU A 177 -17.47 -5.40 1.52
C GLU A 177 -17.31 -6.62 0.58
N ILE A 178 -17.45 -6.43 -0.73
CA ILE A 178 -17.32 -7.51 -1.72
C ILE A 178 -15.87 -7.85 -2.08
N GLU A 179 -14.89 -7.09 -1.60
CA GLU A 179 -13.47 -7.35 -1.84
C GLU A 179 -12.93 -8.38 -0.86
N ILE A 180 -12.63 -9.59 -1.38
CA ILE A 180 -12.34 -10.78 -0.58
C ILE A 180 -10.87 -11.22 -0.64
N ASN A 181 -9.94 -10.34 -0.49
CA ASN A 181 -8.49 -10.57 -0.53
C ASN A 181 -7.77 -10.33 0.82
N GLY A 182 -8.53 -10.25 1.92
CA GLY A 182 -7.98 -10.13 3.26
C GLY A 182 -7.30 -11.41 3.77
N TYR A 183 -6.42 -11.27 4.77
CA TYR A 183 -5.98 -12.40 5.60
C TYR A 183 -7.14 -12.98 6.41
N LEU A 184 -8.06 -12.10 6.83
CA LEU A 184 -9.24 -12.43 7.60
C LEU A 184 -10.50 -12.18 6.76
N THR A 185 -11.57 -12.88 7.08
CA THR A 185 -12.92 -12.56 6.60
C THR A 185 -13.38 -11.18 7.08
N TYR A 186 -14.42 -10.58 6.46
CA TYR A 186 -14.91 -9.25 6.81
C TYR A 186 -15.37 -9.13 8.27
N ASP A 187 -15.94 -10.22 8.81
CA ASP A 187 -16.36 -10.34 10.20
C ASP A 187 -15.22 -10.70 11.17
N ARG A 188 -14.00 -10.90 10.63
CA ARG A 188 -12.76 -11.29 11.34
C ARG A 188 -12.83 -12.60 12.10
N GLN A 189 -13.77 -13.47 11.77
CA GLN A 189 -13.93 -14.76 12.46
C GLN A 189 -13.05 -15.86 11.90
N ILE A 190 -12.67 -15.79 10.61
CA ILE A 190 -11.89 -16.82 9.94
C ILE A 190 -10.56 -16.26 9.46
N GLU A 191 -9.47 -16.90 9.85
CA GLU A 191 -8.16 -16.75 9.22
C GLU A 191 -8.14 -17.56 7.92
N LYS A 192 -7.97 -16.89 6.79
CA LYS A 192 -8.05 -17.55 5.47
C LYS A 192 -6.77 -18.27 5.05
N MET A 193 -5.68 -18.03 5.78
CA MET A 193 -4.38 -18.66 5.57
C MET A 193 -3.82 -19.17 6.90
N GLU A 194 -2.95 -20.17 6.84
CA GLU A 194 -2.35 -20.75 8.04
C GLU A 194 -1.36 -19.79 8.71
N ALA A 195 -1.73 -19.24 9.87
CA ALA A 195 -0.98 -18.20 10.56
C ALA A 195 0.48 -18.58 10.90
N ALA A 196 0.71 -19.85 11.28
CA ALA A 196 2.07 -20.32 11.58
C ALA A 196 2.97 -20.29 10.34
N VAL A 197 2.44 -20.71 9.19
CA VAL A 197 3.15 -20.71 7.90
C VAL A 197 3.43 -19.27 7.45
N LEU A 198 2.45 -18.37 7.60
CA LEU A 198 2.63 -16.94 7.30
C LEU A 198 3.72 -16.32 8.17
N ARG A 199 3.71 -16.60 9.48
CA ARG A 199 4.71 -16.09 10.41
C ARG A 199 6.13 -16.49 9.98
N ALA A 200 6.34 -17.76 9.68
CA ALA A 200 7.63 -18.26 9.21
C ALA A 200 8.07 -17.60 7.89
N ALA A 201 7.13 -17.34 6.98
CA ALA A 201 7.42 -16.61 5.74
C ALA A 201 7.78 -15.13 6.00
N HIS A 202 7.07 -14.46 6.88
CA HIS A 202 7.38 -13.08 7.28
C HIS A 202 8.75 -12.97 7.96
N GLU A 203 9.12 -13.93 8.81
CA GLU A 203 10.46 -13.97 9.43
C GLU A 203 11.58 -14.01 8.37
N ARG A 204 11.39 -14.76 7.27
CA ARG A 204 12.35 -14.75 6.16
C ARG A 204 12.44 -13.39 5.46
N VAL A 205 11.30 -12.72 5.29
CA VAL A 205 11.25 -11.34 4.74
C VAL A 205 12.01 -10.38 5.65
N TYR A 206 11.75 -10.42 6.95
CA TYR A 206 12.45 -9.56 7.93
C TYR A 206 13.94 -9.84 7.98
N ALA A 207 14.35 -11.11 7.92
CA ALA A 207 15.76 -11.49 7.86
C ALA A 207 16.44 -10.92 6.60
N ALA A 208 15.78 -10.98 5.45
CA ALA A 208 16.27 -10.42 4.20
C ALA A 208 16.42 -8.88 4.27
N PHE A 209 15.47 -8.17 4.88
CA PHE A 209 15.59 -6.72 5.13
C PHE A 209 16.75 -6.41 6.06
N ALA A 210 16.87 -7.12 7.17
CA ALA A 210 17.98 -6.92 8.11
C ALA A 210 19.36 -7.13 7.44
N ALA A 211 19.49 -8.19 6.64
CA ALA A 211 20.72 -8.45 5.89
C ALA A 211 21.03 -7.34 4.87
N ALA A 212 20.02 -6.82 4.19
CA ALA A 212 20.19 -5.73 3.23
C ALA A 212 20.64 -4.42 3.91
N ILE A 213 20.10 -4.09 5.08
CA ILE A 213 20.51 -2.93 5.88
C ILE A 213 21.97 -3.07 6.31
N LEU A 214 22.35 -4.22 6.87
CA LEU A 214 23.73 -4.48 7.30
C LEU A 214 24.73 -4.38 6.13
N ALA A 215 24.37 -4.89 4.94
CA ALA A 215 25.22 -4.79 3.75
C ALA A 215 25.42 -3.34 3.27
N GLN A 216 24.46 -2.45 3.50
CA GLN A 216 24.57 -1.03 3.16
C GLN A 216 25.43 -0.26 4.18
N THR A 217 25.24 -0.52 5.48
CA THR A 217 26.00 0.14 6.55
C THR A 217 27.47 -0.27 6.57
N GLY A 218 27.78 -1.55 6.25
CA GLY A 218 29.17 -2.04 6.15
C GLY A 218 29.95 -1.45 4.97
N ARG A 219 29.30 -0.95 3.93
CA ARG A 219 29.95 -0.26 2.80
C ARG A 219 30.26 1.21 3.08
N GLY A 220 29.62 1.84 4.04
CA GLY A 220 29.84 3.24 4.41
C GLY A 220 31.02 3.49 5.34
N GLY A 221 31.68 2.42 5.86
CA GLY A 221 32.81 2.53 6.79
C GLY A 221 34.20 2.38 6.16
N ALA A 222 34.30 2.32 4.83
CA ALA A 222 35.56 2.11 4.11
C ALA A 222 35.88 3.28 3.14
N GLY A 223 35.47 4.51 3.51
CA GLY A 223 35.79 5.72 2.76
C GLY A 223 36.48 6.76 3.62
#